data_be8f4f3d843ecfa7f8e3e8b336c9e4be
#
_entry.id   be8f4f3d843ecfa7f8e3e8b336c9e4be
#
_cell.length_a   1.000
_cell.length_b   1.000
_cell.length_c   1.000
_cell.angle_alpha   90.00
_cell.angle_beta   90.00
_cell.angle_gamma   90.00
#
_symmetry.space_group_name_H-M   'P 1'
#
loop_
_entity.id
_entity.type
_entity.pdbx_description
1 polymer ?
#
loop_
_entity_poly.entity_id
_entity_poly.type
_entity_poly.pdbx_seq_one_letter_code
_entity_poly.pdbx_strand_id
1 'polypeptide(L)'
;MSDVTLAQPSQSSTAMAQNRLSAHYRALDLGRRVALNALASFLVTFGVLRLLTAIIHYELFPHGPFRNLVTKSGLHIHHLFWGVLLLMVTGFVALATRAPRWHLRIAFVFGVALALTLDEFALWLRLADVYWSPEGIESLKAGAVAAALLAAYGFGQPFWHRAARELVRNRR
;
A
#
# COMPACT_ATOMS: atom_id res chain seq x y z
N MET A 1 28.20 37.32 3.40
CA MET A 1 27.32 36.19 3.75
C MET A 1 25.92 36.64 3.46
N SER A 2 25.37 36.20 2.30
CA SER A 2 24.03 36.61 1.83
C SER A 2 23.04 35.57 2.33
N ASP A 3 22.15 35.97 3.25
CA ASP A 3 21.04 35.16 3.72
C ASP A 3 20.10 34.86 2.56
N VAL A 4 20.10 33.64 2.07
CA VAL A 4 19.08 33.11 1.16
C VAL A 4 17.86 32.75 1.99
N THR A 5 16.97 33.72 2.18
CA THR A 5 15.65 33.48 2.79
C THR A 5 14.82 32.67 1.80
N LEU A 6 14.69 31.34 2.02
CA LEU A 6 13.77 30.52 1.28
C LEU A 6 12.34 30.99 1.55
N ALA A 7 11.73 31.63 0.54
CA ALA A 7 10.34 32.08 0.60
C ALA A 7 9.42 30.89 0.82
N GLN A 8 8.77 30.84 1.98
CA GLN A 8 7.72 29.82 2.24
C GLN A 8 6.52 30.11 1.35
N PRO A 9 5.95 29.08 0.69
CA PRO A 9 4.75 29.25 -0.13
C PRO A 9 3.61 29.78 0.72
N SER A 10 2.92 30.82 0.23
CA SER A 10 1.79 31.43 0.95
C SER A 10 0.69 30.40 1.18
N GLN A 11 -0.01 30.46 2.32
CA GLN A 11 -1.10 29.53 2.68
C GLN A 11 -2.19 29.47 1.59
N SER A 12 -2.41 30.54 0.84
CA SER A 12 -3.34 30.59 -0.28
C SER A 12 -2.90 29.73 -1.46
N SER A 13 -1.61 29.64 -1.78
CA SER A 13 -1.10 28.81 -2.88
C SER A 13 -1.22 27.32 -2.58
N THR A 14 -1.00 26.93 -1.33
CA THR A 14 -1.14 25.55 -0.86
C THR A 14 -2.61 25.10 -0.89
N ALA A 15 -3.52 25.95 -0.44
CA ALA A 15 -4.96 25.67 -0.48
C ALA A 15 -5.49 25.54 -1.92
N MET A 16 -5.02 26.41 -2.84
CA MET A 16 -5.37 26.29 -4.26
C MET A 16 -4.85 25.01 -4.90
N ALA A 17 -3.62 24.60 -4.58
CA ALA A 17 -3.04 23.35 -5.07
C ALA A 17 -3.80 22.12 -4.56
N GLN A 18 -4.17 22.09 -3.26
CA GLN A 18 -4.98 21.03 -2.68
C GLN A 18 -6.37 20.93 -3.31
N ASN A 19 -7.04 22.09 -3.58
CA ASN A 19 -8.33 22.11 -4.25
C ASN A 19 -8.25 21.57 -5.69
N ARG A 20 -7.21 21.90 -6.44
CA ARG A 20 -6.98 21.38 -7.80
C ARG A 20 -6.73 19.87 -7.79
N LEU A 21 -5.90 19.38 -6.85
CA LEU A 21 -5.59 17.96 -6.74
C LEU A 21 -6.83 17.14 -6.36
N SER A 22 -7.62 17.62 -5.40
CA SER A 22 -8.85 16.94 -4.98
C SER A 22 -9.92 16.95 -6.10
N ALA A 23 -10.03 18.03 -6.84
CA ALA A 23 -10.92 18.12 -8.00
C ALA A 23 -10.49 17.14 -9.10
N HIS A 24 -9.19 17.07 -9.40
CA HIS A 24 -8.65 16.13 -10.38
C HIS A 24 -8.88 14.67 -9.96
N TYR A 25 -8.63 14.32 -8.70
CA TYR A 25 -8.89 12.98 -8.17
C TYR A 25 -10.39 12.60 -8.28
N ARG A 26 -11.30 13.53 -7.97
CA ARG A 26 -12.75 13.28 -8.08
C ARG A 26 -13.23 13.11 -9.53
N ALA A 27 -12.54 13.69 -10.48
CA ALA A 27 -12.83 13.55 -11.91
C ALA A 27 -12.38 12.19 -12.49
N LEU A 28 -11.56 11.42 -11.77
CA LEU A 28 -11.16 10.09 -12.18
C LEU A 28 -12.36 9.12 -12.07
N ASP A 29 -12.38 8.13 -12.96
CA ASP A 29 -13.32 7.01 -12.85
C ASP A 29 -13.10 6.20 -11.57
N LEU A 30 -14.14 5.42 -11.18
CA LEU A 30 -14.11 4.67 -9.94
C LEU A 30 -12.95 3.67 -9.87
N GLY A 31 -12.64 2.96 -10.96
CA GLY A 31 -11.57 1.96 -10.99
C GLY A 31 -10.20 2.56 -10.70
N ARG A 32 -9.90 3.72 -11.29
CA ARG A 32 -8.65 4.45 -11.01
C ARG A 32 -8.58 4.94 -9.58
N ARG A 33 -9.68 5.48 -9.05
CA ARG A 33 -9.74 5.92 -7.65
C ARG A 33 -9.54 4.77 -6.69
N VAL A 34 -10.12 3.60 -6.97
CA VAL A 34 -9.94 2.35 -6.20
C VAL A 34 -8.46 1.93 -6.22
N ALA A 35 -7.84 1.84 -7.40
CA ALA A 35 -6.43 1.45 -7.50
C ALA A 35 -5.48 2.43 -6.82
N LEU A 36 -5.69 3.74 -7.00
CA LEU A 36 -4.86 4.78 -6.36
C LEU A 36 -5.04 4.79 -4.84
N ASN A 37 -6.25 4.54 -4.35
CA ASN A 37 -6.50 4.44 -2.91
C ASN A 37 -5.84 3.20 -2.30
N ALA A 38 -5.91 2.04 -2.99
CA ALA A 38 -5.20 0.83 -2.59
C ALA A 38 -3.67 1.04 -2.62
N LEU A 39 -3.15 1.68 -3.68
CA LEU A 39 -1.72 2.00 -3.79
C LEU A 39 -1.26 2.91 -2.65
N ALA A 40 -1.98 3.99 -2.39
CA ALA A 40 -1.61 4.95 -1.34
C ALA A 40 -1.60 4.29 0.05
N SER A 41 -2.67 3.54 0.40
CA SER A 41 -2.74 2.83 1.67
C SER A 41 -1.67 1.73 1.77
N PHE A 42 -1.38 1.02 0.68
CA PHE A 42 -0.31 0.04 0.61
C PHE A 42 1.06 0.68 0.90
N LEU A 43 1.42 1.74 0.17
CA LEU A 43 2.74 2.38 0.32
C LEU A 43 2.95 2.97 1.72
N VAL A 44 1.92 3.64 2.27
CA VAL A 44 1.99 4.18 3.62
C VAL A 44 2.16 3.07 4.64
N THR A 45 1.33 2.02 4.58
CA THR A 45 1.39 0.90 5.53
C THR A 45 2.72 0.15 5.41
N PHE A 46 3.15 -0.16 4.20
CA PHE A 46 4.41 -0.86 3.95
C PHE A 46 5.61 -0.06 4.49
N GLY A 47 5.64 1.25 4.23
CA GLY A 47 6.68 2.14 4.77
C GLY A 47 6.67 2.22 6.29
N VAL A 48 5.48 2.31 6.91
CA VAL A 48 5.33 2.32 8.37
C VAL A 48 5.80 1.00 8.98
N LEU A 49 5.44 -0.14 8.39
CA LEU A 49 5.89 -1.46 8.86
C LEU A 49 7.41 -1.58 8.79
N ARG A 50 8.03 -1.22 7.67
CA ARG A 50 9.49 -1.24 7.51
C ARG A 50 10.19 -0.34 8.52
N LEU A 51 9.64 0.84 8.77
CA LEU A 51 10.17 1.75 9.78
C LEU A 51 10.03 1.16 11.18
N LEU A 52 8.86 0.65 11.52
CA LEU A 52 8.58 0.08 12.84
C LEU A 52 9.45 -1.16 13.11
N THR A 53 9.55 -2.07 12.16
CA THR A 53 10.40 -3.26 12.29
C THR A 53 11.89 -2.91 12.39
N ALA A 54 12.33 -1.86 11.67
CA ALA A 54 13.71 -1.36 11.80
C ALA A 54 13.95 -0.74 13.20
N ILE A 55 13.02 0.06 13.72
CA ILE A 55 13.09 0.62 15.06
C ILE A 55 13.23 -0.46 16.13
N ILE A 56 12.45 -1.55 16.01
CA ILE A 56 12.47 -2.69 16.93
C ILE A 56 13.79 -3.46 16.80
N HIS A 57 14.22 -3.76 15.58
CA HIS A 57 15.40 -4.56 15.31
C HIS A 57 16.70 -3.90 15.77
N TYR A 58 16.83 -2.58 15.52
CA TYR A 58 18.02 -1.80 15.92
C TYR A 58 17.92 -1.25 17.34
N GLU A 59 16.89 -1.63 18.10
CA GLU A 59 16.66 -1.19 19.49
C GLU A 59 16.79 0.33 19.69
N LEU A 60 16.30 1.11 18.70
CA LEU A 60 16.42 2.57 18.73
C LEU A 60 15.70 3.20 19.94
N PHE A 61 14.70 2.50 20.50
CA PHE A 61 13.97 2.88 21.71
C PHE A 61 13.84 1.70 22.68
N PRO A 62 14.90 1.31 23.40
CA PRO A 62 14.91 0.09 24.23
C PRO A 62 13.86 0.07 25.34
N HIS A 63 13.41 1.23 25.80
CA HIS A 63 12.36 1.39 26.82
C HIS A 63 11.01 1.86 26.21
N GLY A 64 10.90 1.90 24.87
CA GLY A 64 9.70 2.34 24.16
C GLY A 64 8.57 1.31 24.14
N PRO A 65 7.39 1.72 23.66
CA PRO A 65 6.22 0.85 23.57
C PRO A 65 6.33 -0.19 22.43
N PHE A 66 7.30 -0.04 21.53
CA PHE A 66 7.45 -0.90 20.35
C PHE A 66 8.29 -2.13 20.70
N ARG A 67 7.63 -3.26 20.81
CA ARG A 67 8.23 -4.58 21.09
C ARG A 67 7.60 -5.65 20.22
N ASN A 68 8.35 -6.74 20.00
CA ASN A 68 7.80 -7.90 19.33
C ASN A 68 6.59 -8.47 20.10
N LEU A 69 5.51 -8.77 19.36
CA LEU A 69 4.34 -9.43 19.92
C LEU A 69 4.65 -10.91 20.15
N VAL A 70 5.04 -11.23 21.38
CA VAL A 70 5.31 -12.60 21.80
C VAL A 70 4.24 -13.01 22.80
N THR A 71 3.61 -14.15 22.58
CA THR A 71 2.64 -14.72 23.54
C THR A 71 3.35 -15.20 24.80
N LYS A 72 2.59 -15.45 25.88
CA LYS A 72 3.12 -16.02 27.13
C LYS A 72 3.78 -17.41 26.92
N SER A 73 3.42 -18.12 25.86
CA SER A 73 4.01 -19.40 25.44
C SER A 73 5.25 -19.26 24.57
N GLY A 74 5.73 -18.04 24.32
CA GLY A 74 6.90 -17.78 23.47
C GLY A 74 6.61 -17.76 21.96
N LEU A 75 5.33 -17.86 21.54
CA LEU A 75 4.96 -17.80 20.14
C LEU A 75 5.04 -16.36 19.64
N HIS A 76 5.86 -16.12 18.63
CA HIS A 76 5.92 -14.85 17.91
C HIS A 76 4.78 -14.78 16.88
N ILE A 77 3.87 -13.82 17.06
CA ILE A 77 2.76 -13.63 16.13
C ILE A 77 3.21 -12.65 15.04
N HIS A 78 3.39 -13.16 13.84
CA HIS A 78 3.71 -12.39 12.66
C HIS A 78 2.48 -11.62 12.15
N HIS A 79 2.68 -10.40 11.70
CA HIS A 79 1.60 -9.58 11.14
C HIS A 79 1.09 -10.10 9.78
N LEU A 80 1.84 -10.98 9.13
CA LEU A 80 1.41 -11.78 7.98
C LEU A 80 0.05 -12.46 8.21
N PHE A 81 -0.15 -13.08 9.38
CA PHE A 81 -1.40 -13.74 9.73
C PHE A 81 -2.60 -12.78 9.61
N TRP A 82 -2.48 -11.60 10.20
CA TRP A 82 -3.52 -10.57 10.15
C TRP A 82 -3.70 -10.02 8.74
N GLY A 83 -2.60 -9.87 7.98
CA GLY A 83 -2.62 -9.47 6.59
C GLY A 83 -3.44 -10.42 5.73
N VAL A 84 -3.15 -11.71 5.80
CA VAL A 84 -3.87 -12.75 5.04
C VAL A 84 -5.34 -12.81 5.43
N LEU A 85 -5.65 -12.81 6.72
CA LEU A 85 -7.04 -12.84 7.21
C LEU A 85 -7.82 -11.61 6.68
N LEU A 86 -7.21 -10.44 6.76
CA LEU A 86 -7.83 -9.20 6.31
C LEU A 86 -7.99 -9.18 4.77
N LEU A 87 -7.06 -9.76 4.00
CA LEU A 87 -7.21 -9.94 2.55
C LEU A 87 -8.40 -10.85 2.22
N MET A 88 -8.56 -11.97 2.93
CA MET A 88 -9.69 -12.90 2.73
C MET A 88 -11.03 -12.20 3.00
N VAL A 89 -11.15 -11.50 4.14
CA VAL A 89 -12.37 -10.76 4.49
C VAL A 89 -12.64 -9.65 3.47
N THR A 90 -11.62 -8.86 3.13
CA THR A 90 -11.76 -7.75 2.19
C THR A 90 -12.11 -8.23 0.79
N GLY A 91 -11.51 -9.34 0.34
CA GLY A 91 -11.83 -9.98 -0.94
C GLY A 91 -13.29 -10.46 -0.98
N PHE A 92 -13.76 -11.14 0.07
CA PHE A 92 -15.15 -11.56 0.17
C PHE A 92 -16.11 -10.36 0.16
N VAL A 93 -15.84 -9.34 0.96
CA VAL A 93 -16.66 -8.12 1.00
C VAL A 93 -16.68 -7.42 -0.35
N ALA A 94 -15.55 -7.39 -1.07
CA ALA A 94 -15.48 -6.80 -2.42
C ALA A 94 -16.38 -7.53 -3.42
N LEU A 95 -16.40 -8.86 -3.38
CA LEU A 95 -17.26 -9.69 -4.24
C LEU A 95 -18.76 -9.56 -3.89
N ALA A 96 -19.08 -9.43 -2.60
CA ALA A 96 -20.45 -9.31 -2.12
C ALA A 96 -21.02 -7.89 -2.29
N THR A 97 -20.16 -6.87 -2.40
CA THR A 97 -20.57 -5.46 -2.40
C THR A 97 -20.84 -4.95 -3.81
N ARG A 98 -22.07 -4.46 -4.05
CA ARG A 98 -22.46 -3.83 -5.32
C ARG A 98 -22.46 -2.29 -5.27
N ALA A 99 -22.47 -1.70 -4.10
CA ALA A 99 -22.59 -0.26 -3.91
C ALA A 99 -21.24 0.47 -4.13
N PRO A 100 -21.10 1.35 -5.13
CA PRO A 100 -19.84 2.01 -5.49
C PRO A 100 -19.19 2.79 -4.33
N ARG A 101 -19.99 3.35 -3.43
CA ARG A 101 -19.51 4.10 -2.26
C ARG A 101 -18.60 3.31 -1.32
N TRP A 102 -18.74 1.99 -1.29
CA TRP A 102 -17.95 1.12 -0.42
C TRP A 102 -16.59 0.75 -1.03
N HIS A 103 -16.47 0.75 -2.36
CA HIS A 103 -15.26 0.29 -3.03
C HIS A 103 -14.01 1.06 -2.64
N LEU A 104 -14.10 2.36 -2.34
CA LEU A 104 -12.95 3.13 -1.88
C LEU A 104 -12.50 2.73 -0.47
N ARG A 105 -13.44 2.42 0.43
CA ARG A 105 -13.13 1.92 1.77
C ARG A 105 -12.52 0.52 1.71
N ILE A 106 -13.11 -0.34 0.91
CA ILE A 106 -12.60 -1.70 0.65
C ILE A 106 -11.19 -1.63 0.07
N ALA A 107 -10.94 -0.76 -0.90
CA ALA A 107 -9.63 -0.55 -1.50
C ALA A 107 -8.57 -0.08 -0.48
N PHE A 108 -8.96 0.82 0.42
CA PHE A 108 -8.08 1.25 1.51
C PHE A 108 -7.67 0.07 2.40
N VAL A 109 -8.65 -0.70 2.88
CA VAL A 109 -8.40 -1.88 3.74
C VAL A 109 -7.61 -2.95 2.99
N PHE A 110 -7.90 -3.15 1.70
CA PHE A 110 -7.16 -4.07 0.84
C PHE A 110 -5.67 -3.68 0.73
N GLY A 111 -5.36 -2.39 0.52
CA GLY A 111 -3.98 -1.93 0.46
C GLY A 111 -3.23 -2.13 1.77
N VAL A 112 -3.88 -1.88 2.92
CA VAL A 112 -3.31 -2.17 4.26
C VAL A 112 -3.04 -3.67 4.40
N ALA A 113 -4.01 -4.52 4.08
CA ALA A 113 -3.90 -5.97 4.18
C ALA A 113 -2.79 -6.54 3.28
N LEU A 114 -2.69 -6.02 2.06
CA LEU A 114 -1.65 -6.40 1.10
C LEU A 114 -0.25 -6.02 1.62
N ALA A 115 -0.11 -4.84 2.24
CA ALA A 115 1.15 -4.41 2.84
C ALA A 115 1.57 -5.33 4.00
N LEU A 116 0.66 -5.63 4.93
CA LEU A 116 0.91 -6.56 6.03
C LEU A 116 1.35 -7.94 5.53
N THR A 117 0.77 -8.40 4.42
CA THR A 117 1.08 -9.72 3.86
C THR A 117 2.44 -9.72 3.14
N LEU A 118 2.72 -8.71 2.32
CA LEU A 118 3.92 -8.68 1.49
C LEU A 118 5.17 -8.20 2.23
N ASP A 119 5.02 -7.52 3.35
CA ASP A 119 6.16 -7.15 4.20
C ASP A 119 6.90 -8.39 4.74
N GLU A 120 6.17 -9.47 5.00
CA GLU A 120 6.73 -10.76 5.44
C GLU A 120 6.68 -11.85 4.34
N PHE A 121 6.67 -11.46 3.06
CA PHE A 121 6.58 -12.40 1.93
C PHE A 121 7.70 -13.44 1.94
N ALA A 122 8.93 -13.06 2.25
CA ALA A 122 10.08 -13.97 2.31
C ALA A 122 9.90 -15.06 3.39
N LEU A 123 9.31 -14.71 4.52
CA LEU A 123 8.96 -15.65 5.60
C LEU A 123 7.94 -16.68 5.10
N TRP A 124 6.90 -16.23 4.41
CA TRP A 124 5.89 -17.11 3.84
C TRP A 124 6.47 -18.03 2.75
N LEU A 125 7.28 -17.47 1.87
CA LEU A 125 7.87 -18.22 0.75
C LEU A 125 8.82 -19.32 1.24
N ARG A 126 9.58 -19.08 2.33
CA ARG A 126 10.60 -19.98 2.84
C ARG A 126 10.17 -20.80 4.06
N LEU A 127 9.00 -20.50 4.61
CA LEU A 127 8.48 -21.10 5.86
C LEU A 127 9.47 -20.99 7.03
N ALA A 128 10.26 -19.90 7.04
CA ALA A 128 11.29 -19.62 8.03
C ALA A 128 11.39 -18.11 8.27
N ASP A 129 11.78 -17.70 9.47
CA ASP A 129 12.01 -16.30 9.79
C ASP A 129 13.34 -15.82 9.17
N VAL A 130 13.24 -15.31 7.93
CA VAL A 130 14.35 -14.79 7.13
C VAL A 130 14.24 -13.29 6.89
N TYR A 131 13.47 -12.58 7.72
CA TYR A 131 13.16 -11.14 7.50
C TYR A 131 14.42 -10.29 7.41
N TRP A 132 15.40 -10.51 8.31
CA TRP A 132 16.66 -9.77 8.39
C TRP A 132 17.84 -10.45 7.71
N SER A 133 17.64 -11.61 7.11
CA SER A 133 18.64 -12.29 6.29
C SER A 133 18.71 -11.68 4.87
N PRO A 134 19.74 -12.00 4.06
CA PRO A 134 19.81 -11.56 2.67
C PRO A 134 18.56 -11.91 1.84
N GLU A 135 17.86 -13.00 2.19
CA GLU A 135 16.63 -13.45 1.55
C GLU A 135 15.44 -12.54 1.83
N GLY A 136 15.46 -11.77 2.91
CA GLY A 136 14.44 -10.78 3.26
C GLY A 136 14.21 -9.71 2.19
N ILE A 137 15.17 -9.52 1.27
CA ILE A 137 15.02 -8.66 0.09
C ILE A 137 13.85 -9.10 -0.82
N GLU A 138 13.43 -10.38 -0.76
CA GLU A 138 12.31 -10.90 -1.54
C GLU A 138 10.99 -10.21 -1.17
N SER A 139 10.80 -9.86 0.10
CA SER A 139 9.64 -9.07 0.53
C SER A 139 9.63 -7.67 -0.08
N LEU A 140 10.79 -7.00 -0.18
CA LEU A 140 10.89 -5.69 -0.84
C LEU A 140 10.58 -5.79 -2.34
N LYS A 141 11.08 -6.84 -3.00
CA LYS A 141 10.78 -7.09 -4.42
C LYS A 141 9.29 -7.35 -4.64
N ALA A 142 8.68 -8.20 -3.81
CA ALA A 142 7.25 -8.48 -3.89
C ALA A 142 6.40 -7.21 -3.67
N GLY A 143 6.76 -6.40 -2.67
CA GLY A 143 6.13 -5.11 -2.42
C GLY A 143 6.29 -4.14 -3.60
N ALA A 144 7.47 -4.05 -4.19
CA ALA A 144 7.72 -3.20 -5.37
C ALA A 144 6.88 -3.65 -6.58
N VAL A 145 6.78 -4.95 -6.84
CA VAL A 145 5.92 -5.49 -7.91
C VAL A 145 4.46 -5.17 -7.66
N ALA A 146 3.95 -5.38 -6.44
CA ALA A 146 2.58 -5.04 -6.11
C ALA A 146 2.28 -3.54 -6.28
N ALA A 147 3.17 -2.67 -5.82
CA ALA A 147 3.05 -1.23 -6.01
C ALA A 147 3.05 -0.85 -7.50
N ALA A 148 3.95 -1.46 -8.30
CA ALA A 148 4.02 -1.22 -9.74
C ALA A 148 2.73 -1.65 -10.46
N LEU A 149 2.15 -2.79 -10.11
CA LEU A 149 0.88 -3.27 -10.68
C LEU A 149 -0.29 -2.35 -10.34
N LEU A 150 -0.40 -1.93 -9.08
CA LEU A 150 -1.43 -0.97 -8.65
C LEU A 150 -1.27 0.39 -9.34
N ALA A 151 -0.04 0.86 -9.47
CA ALA A 151 0.29 2.10 -10.19
C ALA A 151 -0.02 1.98 -11.68
N ALA A 152 0.40 0.88 -12.33
CA ALA A 152 0.13 0.62 -13.74
C ALA A 152 -1.37 0.60 -14.04
N TYR A 153 -2.18 0.00 -13.18
CA TYR A 153 -3.63 0.04 -13.32
C TYR A 153 -4.18 1.46 -13.06
N GLY A 154 -3.81 2.09 -11.94
CA GLY A 154 -4.32 3.41 -11.56
C GLY A 154 -3.98 4.53 -12.54
N PHE A 155 -2.76 4.54 -13.06
CA PHE A 155 -2.30 5.56 -14.02
C PHE A 155 -2.46 5.12 -15.48
N GLY A 156 -2.36 3.82 -15.77
CA GLY A 156 -2.36 3.25 -17.11
C GLY A 156 -3.75 3.00 -17.71
N GLN A 157 -4.84 3.25 -17.00
CA GLN A 157 -6.20 2.94 -17.47
C GLN A 157 -6.54 3.49 -18.87
N PRO A 158 -6.16 4.73 -19.26
CA PRO A 158 -6.41 5.20 -20.63
C PRO A 158 -5.75 4.33 -21.69
N PHE A 159 -4.56 3.81 -21.40
CA PHE A 159 -3.85 2.86 -22.27
C PHE A 159 -4.58 1.52 -22.35
N TRP A 160 -4.96 0.93 -21.20
CA TRP A 160 -5.64 -0.35 -21.15
C TRP A 160 -6.99 -0.35 -21.85
N HIS A 161 -7.75 0.74 -21.72
CA HIS A 161 -9.03 0.88 -22.43
C HIS A 161 -8.86 1.00 -23.96
N ARG A 162 -7.78 1.62 -24.43
CA ARG A 162 -7.46 1.66 -25.87
C ARG A 162 -7.05 0.29 -26.38
N ALA A 163 -6.13 -0.38 -25.70
CA ALA A 163 -5.67 -1.72 -26.06
C ALA A 163 -6.80 -2.73 -26.11
N ALA A 164 -7.70 -2.73 -25.10
CA ALA A 164 -8.86 -3.62 -25.08
C ALA A 164 -9.81 -3.37 -26.27
N ARG A 165 -10.07 -2.10 -26.63
CA ARG A 165 -10.90 -1.75 -27.78
C ARG A 165 -10.30 -2.22 -29.10
N GLU A 166 -8.99 -2.10 -29.26
CA GLU A 166 -8.29 -2.57 -30.47
C GLU A 166 -8.32 -4.09 -30.61
N LEU A 167 -8.11 -4.81 -29.50
CA LEU A 167 -8.19 -6.27 -29.49
C LEU A 167 -9.58 -6.79 -29.87
N VAL A 168 -10.64 -6.14 -29.39
CA VAL A 168 -12.02 -6.50 -29.75
C VAL A 168 -12.32 -6.16 -31.21
N ARG A 169 -11.80 -5.03 -31.73
CA ARG A 169 -11.99 -4.61 -33.12
C ARG A 169 -11.32 -5.56 -34.11
N ASN A 170 -10.13 -6.08 -33.78
CA ASN A 170 -9.37 -6.97 -34.65
C ASN A 170 -9.90 -8.43 -34.66
N ARG A 171 -10.88 -8.76 -33.81
CA ARG A 171 -11.53 -10.07 -33.76
C ARG A 171 -12.86 -10.13 -34.56
N ARG A 172 -13.29 -9.01 -35.13
CA ARG A 172 -14.44 -8.91 -36.04
C ARG A 172 -13.97 -8.74 -37.46
#